data_b3df0b7478d990f7fa2855a28a41ef50
#
_entry.id   b3df0b7478d990f7fa2855a28a41ef50
#
_cell.length_a   1.000
_cell.length_b   1.000
_cell.length_c   1.000
_cell.angle_alpha   90.00
_cell.angle_beta   90.00
_cell.angle_gamma   90.00
#
_symmetry.space_group_name_H-M   'P 1'
#
loop_
_entity.id
_entity.type
_entity.pdbx_description
1 polymer ?
#
loop_
_entity_poly.entity_id
_entity_poly.type
_entity_poly.pdbx_seq_one_letter_code
_entity_poly.pdbx_strand_id
1 'polypeptide(L)'
;MTYEELLILSESENLIVKEKNIPGYGGRVYKNRIAINRSLRTQAEKSCVLAEELGHHYTNYGDIMDQDIVQNRKQELRARLRGYDMQIGLIGIVECYKHHCRSVYEMAEYLQVTEEYLKEALECYNRKYGENLVTIDNYAIRFVPSCLLYTSPSPRDA
;
A
#
# COMPACT_ATOMS: atom_id res chain seq x y z
N MET A 1 -2.21 5.34 5.91
CA MET A 1 -1.37 5.74 7.07
C MET A 1 -0.42 6.86 6.63
N THR A 2 -0.22 7.85 7.46
CA THR A 2 0.76 8.92 7.23
C THR A 2 2.18 8.40 7.46
N TYR A 3 3.18 9.14 7.01
CA TYR A 3 4.58 8.80 7.27
C TYR A 3 4.88 8.71 8.78
N GLU A 4 4.32 9.63 9.56
CA GLU A 4 4.46 9.64 11.02
C GLU A 4 3.83 8.41 11.69
N GLU A 5 2.63 8.02 11.27
CA GLU A 5 1.97 6.80 11.76
C GLU A 5 2.78 5.54 11.43
N LEU A 6 3.39 5.47 10.24
CA LEU A 6 4.28 4.37 9.86
C LEU A 6 5.57 4.35 10.68
N LEU A 7 6.11 5.52 11.05
CA LEU A 7 7.26 5.60 11.95
C LEU A 7 6.92 5.06 13.35
N ILE A 8 5.76 5.45 13.89
CA ILE A 8 5.26 4.95 15.19
C ILE A 8 5.05 3.44 15.15
N LEU A 9 4.44 2.94 14.08
CA LEU A 9 4.27 1.49 13.86
C LEU A 9 5.63 0.78 13.86
N SER A 10 6.58 1.31 13.10
CA SER A 10 7.94 0.75 13.01
C SER A 10 8.63 0.69 14.36
N GLU A 11 8.53 1.76 15.16
CA GLU A 11 9.10 1.82 16.50
C GLU A 11 8.46 0.78 17.43
N SER A 12 7.13 0.60 17.37
CA SER A 12 6.42 -0.40 18.17
C SER A 12 6.86 -1.84 17.86
N GLU A 13 7.41 -2.07 16.68
CA GLU A 13 7.94 -3.36 16.22
C GLU A 13 9.47 -3.48 16.37
N ASN A 14 10.10 -2.56 17.06
CA ASN A 14 11.55 -2.48 17.24
C ASN A 14 12.33 -2.33 15.92
N LEU A 15 11.74 -1.70 14.93
CA LEU A 15 12.41 -1.32 13.69
C LEU A 15 13.04 0.06 13.82
N ILE A 16 14.22 0.22 13.28
CA ILE A 16 14.97 1.48 13.29
C ILE A 16 14.88 2.09 11.90
N VAL A 17 14.08 3.15 11.77
CA VAL A 17 13.94 3.91 10.52
C VAL A 17 14.82 5.14 10.55
N LYS A 18 15.66 5.35 9.53
CA LYS A 18 16.51 6.55 9.41
C LYS A 18 16.48 7.09 7.98
N GLU A 19 16.39 8.41 7.88
CA GLU A 19 16.59 9.11 6.61
C GLU A 19 18.09 9.24 6.31
N LYS A 20 18.51 8.72 5.16
CA LYS A 20 19.91 8.70 4.72
C LYS A 20 20.02 9.05 3.25
N ASN A 21 21.20 9.41 2.82
CA ASN A 21 21.52 9.52 1.40
C ASN A 21 21.76 8.11 0.83
N ILE A 22 20.86 7.65 -0.05
CA ILE A 22 20.93 6.32 -0.68
C ILE A 22 20.79 6.52 -2.20
N PRO A 23 21.90 6.77 -2.91
CA PRO A 23 21.84 6.99 -4.35
C PRO A 23 21.23 5.81 -5.09
N GLY A 24 20.25 6.09 -5.94
CA GLY A 24 19.59 5.09 -6.79
C GLY A 24 18.44 4.31 -6.14
N TYR A 25 18.14 4.53 -4.86
CA TYR A 25 17.07 3.84 -4.15
C TYR A 25 16.19 4.82 -3.38
N GLY A 26 14.88 4.58 -3.34
CA GLY A 26 13.95 5.32 -2.47
C GLY A 26 14.09 4.90 -0.99
N GLY A 27 14.19 3.60 -0.76
CA GLY A 27 14.36 3.00 0.55
C GLY A 27 15.18 1.71 0.48
N ARG A 28 15.50 1.17 1.65
CA ARG A 28 16.18 -0.11 1.79
C ARG A 28 15.99 -0.69 3.18
N VAL A 29 15.59 -1.95 3.24
CA VAL A 29 15.46 -2.70 4.48
C VAL A 29 16.59 -3.72 4.63
N TYR A 30 17.14 -3.81 5.84
CA TYR A 30 18.10 -4.83 6.22
C TYR A 30 17.90 -5.21 7.69
N LYS A 31 17.49 -6.44 7.93
CA LYS A 31 17.12 -6.92 9.26
C LYS A 31 16.05 -6.03 9.90
N ASN A 32 16.36 -5.40 11.05
CA ASN A 32 15.47 -4.47 11.75
C ASN A 32 15.76 -2.99 11.44
N ARG A 33 16.47 -2.70 10.34
CA ARG A 33 16.83 -1.33 9.95
C ARG A 33 16.25 -1.00 8.59
N ILE A 34 15.60 0.15 8.53
CA ILE A 34 15.05 0.71 7.29
C ILE A 34 15.71 2.07 7.05
N ALA A 35 16.26 2.24 5.87
CA ALA A 35 16.78 3.52 5.43
C ALA A 35 15.80 4.12 4.39
N ILE A 36 15.43 5.37 4.58
CA ILE A 36 14.62 6.15 3.65
C ILE A 36 15.49 7.23 3.02
N ASN A 37 15.39 7.39 1.71
CA ASN A 37 16.20 8.39 1.01
C ASN A 37 15.76 9.81 1.40
N ARG A 38 16.67 10.57 1.96
CA ARG A 38 16.41 11.97 2.36
C ARG A 38 16.16 12.91 1.19
N SER A 39 16.42 12.48 -0.05
CA SER A 39 16.11 13.26 -1.24
C SER A 39 14.61 13.26 -1.60
N LEU A 40 13.81 12.39 -0.99
CA LEU A 40 12.36 12.39 -1.15
C LEU A 40 11.79 13.71 -0.58
N ARG A 41 10.96 14.39 -1.37
CA ARG A 41 10.58 15.77 -1.09
C ARG A 41 9.31 15.88 -0.27
N THR A 42 8.37 14.96 -0.45
CA THR A 42 7.05 15.03 0.19
C THR A 42 6.86 13.92 1.24
N GLN A 43 5.97 14.18 2.19
CA GLN A 43 5.58 13.17 3.18
C GLN A 43 4.87 11.98 2.51
N ALA A 44 4.11 12.23 1.43
CA ALA A 44 3.48 11.19 0.65
C ALA A 44 4.51 10.25 0.00
N GLU A 45 5.58 10.79 -0.61
CA GLU A 45 6.67 9.97 -1.17
C GLU A 45 7.34 9.13 -0.08
N LYS A 46 7.67 9.73 1.07
CA LYS A 46 8.29 9.03 2.19
C LYS A 46 7.39 7.93 2.76
N SER A 47 6.09 8.19 2.89
CA SER A 47 5.14 7.20 3.39
C SER A 47 5.01 6.00 2.46
N CYS A 48 4.94 6.24 1.15
CA CYS A 48 4.88 5.17 0.15
C CYS A 48 6.13 4.29 0.19
N VAL A 49 7.31 4.90 0.24
CA VAL A 49 8.58 4.16 0.32
C VAL A 49 8.68 3.38 1.63
N LEU A 50 8.33 3.98 2.76
CA LEU A 50 8.37 3.28 4.05
C LEU A 50 7.39 2.10 4.08
N ALA A 51 6.20 2.25 3.52
CA ALA A 51 5.23 1.15 3.42
C ALA A 51 5.74 0.01 2.53
N GLU A 52 6.44 0.31 1.44
CA GLU A 52 7.09 -0.69 0.58
C GLU A 52 8.18 -1.46 1.34
N GLU A 53 9.07 -0.75 2.04
CA GLU A 53 10.14 -1.39 2.84
C GLU A 53 9.58 -2.22 4.00
N LEU A 54 8.52 -1.78 4.66
CA LEU A 54 7.79 -2.57 5.64
C LEU A 54 7.15 -3.82 5.01
N GLY A 55 6.59 -3.68 3.81
CA GLY A 55 6.10 -4.82 3.02
C GLY A 55 7.19 -5.87 2.79
N HIS A 56 8.38 -5.44 2.40
CA HIS A 56 9.55 -6.32 2.28
C HIS A 56 9.94 -6.95 3.62
N HIS A 57 9.98 -6.16 4.69
CA HIS A 57 10.28 -6.68 6.02
C HIS A 57 9.32 -7.79 6.45
N TYR A 58 8.01 -7.60 6.26
CA TYR A 58 7.00 -8.58 6.67
C TYR A 58 6.94 -9.83 5.79
N THR A 59 7.38 -9.76 4.56
CA THR A 59 7.27 -10.87 3.60
C THR A 59 8.58 -11.62 3.40
N ASN A 60 9.72 -11.00 3.72
CA ASN A 60 11.05 -11.61 3.57
C ASN A 60 11.48 -12.40 4.82
N TYR A 61 10.62 -13.28 5.32
CA TYR A 61 11.02 -14.22 6.34
C TYR A 61 11.79 -15.37 5.70
N GLY A 62 13.13 -15.28 5.75
CA GLY A 62 14.06 -16.31 5.32
C GLY A 62 15.16 -15.76 4.42
N ASP A 63 16.39 -16.17 4.70
CA ASP A 63 17.58 -15.86 3.90
C ASP A 63 17.38 -16.35 2.46
N ILE A 64 17.20 -15.41 1.55
CA ILE A 64 17.00 -15.69 0.13
C ILE A 64 18.31 -15.46 -0.58
N MET A 65 19.22 -16.40 -0.43
CA MET A 65 20.49 -16.36 -1.14
C MET A 65 20.48 -17.13 -2.45
N ASP A 66 19.39 -17.74 -2.88
CA ASP A 66 19.32 -18.38 -4.20
C ASP A 66 17.87 -18.75 -4.54
N GLN A 67 17.12 -17.82 -5.12
CA GLN A 67 15.77 -18.16 -5.60
C GLN A 67 15.60 -17.78 -7.06
N ASP A 68 14.99 -18.68 -7.83
CA ASP A 68 14.62 -18.48 -9.21
C ASP A 68 13.90 -17.15 -9.45
N ILE A 69 14.13 -16.53 -10.62
CA ILE A 69 13.54 -15.24 -11.04
C ILE A 69 12.01 -15.20 -10.84
N VAL A 70 11.33 -16.35 -10.98
CA VAL A 70 9.87 -16.47 -10.79
C VAL A 70 9.49 -16.34 -9.32
N GLN A 71 10.26 -16.90 -8.39
CA GLN A 71 10.01 -16.78 -6.95
C GLN A 71 10.26 -15.34 -6.47
N ASN A 72 11.30 -14.70 -6.98
CA ASN A 72 11.60 -13.30 -6.67
C ASN A 72 10.47 -12.36 -7.10
N ARG A 73 9.85 -12.58 -8.28
CA ARG A 73 8.69 -11.79 -8.74
C ARG A 73 7.46 -11.99 -7.85
N LYS A 74 7.18 -13.22 -7.44
CA LYS A 74 6.05 -13.51 -6.52
C LYS A 74 6.26 -12.86 -5.15
N GLN A 75 7.46 -12.87 -4.66
CA GLN A 75 7.83 -12.28 -3.38
C GLN A 75 7.77 -10.76 -3.43
N GLU A 76 8.28 -10.16 -4.49
CA GLU A 76 8.17 -8.72 -4.76
C GLU A 76 6.69 -8.28 -4.80
N LEU A 77 5.84 -9.02 -5.51
CA LEU A 77 4.42 -8.74 -5.57
C LEU A 77 3.76 -8.83 -4.19
N ARG A 78 4.12 -9.83 -3.36
CA ARG A 78 3.61 -9.96 -1.99
C ARG A 78 4.02 -8.78 -1.12
N ALA A 79 5.28 -8.36 -1.22
CA ALA A 79 5.80 -7.21 -0.48
C ALA A 79 5.04 -5.93 -0.85
N ARG A 80 4.87 -5.67 -2.14
CA ARG A 80 4.10 -4.52 -2.65
C ARG A 80 2.65 -4.55 -2.21
N LEU A 81 1.96 -5.69 -2.35
CA LEU A 81 0.58 -5.84 -1.89
C LEU A 81 0.46 -5.56 -0.40
N ARG A 82 1.41 -6.02 0.41
CA ARG A 82 1.42 -5.72 1.84
C ARG A 82 1.55 -4.22 2.11
N GLY A 83 2.44 -3.53 1.38
CA GLY A 83 2.58 -2.07 1.46
C GLY A 83 1.29 -1.35 1.05
N TYR A 84 0.67 -1.75 -0.05
CA TYR A 84 -0.60 -1.17 -0.51
C TYR A 84 -1.74 -1.40 0.49
N ASP A 85 -1.83 -2.58 1.09
CA ASP A 85 -2.85 -2.90 2.09
C ASP A 85 -2.68 -2.05 3.36
N MET A 86 -1.44 -1.72 3.76
CA MET A 86 -1.19 -0.82 4.89
C MET A 86 -1.56 0.63 4.58
N GLN A 87 -1.27 1.11 3.38
CA GLN A 87 -1.48 2.51 3.00
C GLN A 87 -2.89 2.80 2.50
N ILE A 88 -3.47 1.88 1.78
CA ILE A 88 -4.73 2.05 1.08
C ILE A 88 -5.75 1.03 1.61
N GLY A 89 -5.56 -0.23 1.26
CA GLY A 89 -6.48 -1.31 1.58
C GLY A 89 -7.88 -1.10 1.00
N LEU A 90 -8.74 -2.06 1.17
CA LEU A 90 -10.14 -1.93 0.78
C LEU A 90 -10.86 -0.86 1.61
N ILE A 91 -10.48 -0.74 2.89
CA ILE A 91 -11.01 0.30 3.79
C ILE A 91 -10.69 1.69 3.29
N GLY A 92 -9.46 1.94 2.83
CA GLY A 92 -9.06 3.23 2.27
C GLY A 92 -9.88 3.62 1.05
N ILE A 93 -10.19 2.66 0.17
CA ILE A 93 -11.07 2.89 -0.98
C ILE A 93 -12.48 3.27 -0.54
N VAL A 94 -13.02 2.59 0.46
CA VAL A 94 -14.34 2.92 1.04
C VAL A 94 -14.34 4.31 1.66
N GLU A 95 -13.28 4.67 2.40
CA GLU A 95 -13.17 6.00 3.00
C GLU A 95 -13.09 7.11 1.94
N CYS A 96 -12.35 6.90 0.84
CA CYS A 96 -12.35 7.83 -0.29
C CYS A 96 -13.76 8.05 -0.87
N TYR A 97 -14.52 6.97 -1.01
CA TYR A 97 -15.91 7.06 -1.46
C TYR A 97 -16.78 7.87 -0.49
N LYS A 98 -16.70 7.59 0.81
CA LYS A 98 -17.43 8.33 1.84
C LYS A 98 -17.10 9.83 1.85
N HIS A 99 -15.86 10.18 1.51
CA HIS A 99 -15.40 11.57 1.39
C HIS A 99 -15.62 12.17 0.01
N HIS A 100 -16.39 11.48 -0.84
CA HIS A 100 -16.75 11.96 -2.18
C HIS A 100 -15.57 12.27 -3.10
N CYS A 101 -14.44 11.56 -2.96
CA CYS A 101 -13.32 11.65 -3.89
C CYS A 101 -13.77 11.23 -5.28
N ARG A 102 -13.55 12.08 -6.28
CA ARG A 102 -14.03 11.88 -7.66
C ARG A 102 -12.92 11.54 -8.66
N SER A 103 -11.69 11.63 -8.23
CA SER A 103 -10.53 11.40 -9.10
C SER A 103 -9.42 10.68 -8.33
N VAL A 104 -8.49 10.09 -9.09
CA VAL A 104 -7.27 9.49 -8.50
C VAL A 104 -6.47 10.53 -7.73
N TYR A 105 -6.43 11.78 -8.22
CA TYR A 105 -5.78 12.88 -7.53
C TYR A 105 -6.40 13.12 -6.14
N GLU A 106 -7.72 13.28 -6.06
CA GLU A 106 -8.41 13.51 -4.78
C GLU A 106 -8.26 12.32 -3.82
N MET A 107 -8.29 11.10 -4.35
CA MET A 107 -8.05 9.90 -3.55
C MET A 107 -6.61 9.87 -3.00
N ALA A 108 -5.62 10.18 -3.83
CA ALA A 108 -4.23 10.21 -3.43
C ALA A 108 -3.97 11.27 -2.35
N GLU A 109 -4.54 12.47 -2.50
CA GLU A 109 -4.48 13.52 -1.50
C GLU A 109 -5.13 13.08 -0.17
N TYR A 110 -6.31 12.48 -0.24
CA TYR A 110 -7.02 12.00 0.95
C TYR A 110 -6.25 10.90 1.68
N LEU A 111 -5.68 9.94 0.94
CA LEU A 111 -4.91 8.82 1.48
C LEU A 111 -3.46 9.19 1.84
N GLN A 112 -3.02 10.40 1.48
CA GLN A 112 -1.64 10.87 1.67
C GLN A 112 -0.59 9.96 1.02
N VAL A 113 -0.89 9.51 -0.18
CA VAL A 113 0.00 8.74 -1.06
C VAL A 113 0.24 9.49 -2.36
N THR A 114 1.21 9.06 -3.15
CA THR A 114 1.38 9.61 -4.50
C THR A 114 0.35 9.03 -5.47
N GLU A 115 -0.03 9.79 -6.51
CA GLU A 115 -0.95 9.27 -7.53
C GLU A 115 -0.39 8.02 -8.22
N GLU A 116 0.90 7.98 -8.48
CA GLU A 116 1.59 6.84 -9.08
C GLU A 116 1.44 5.59 -8.20
N TYR A 117 1.73 5.71 -6.91
CA TYR A 117 1.55 4.63 -5.94
C TYR A 117 0.12 4.13 -5.89
N LEU A 118 -0.87 5.03 -5.88
CA LEU A 118 -2.28 4.65 -5.89
C LEU A 118 -2.67 3.93 -7.18
N LYS A 119 -2.22 4.38 -8.34
CA LYS A 119 -2.48 3.72 -9.62
C LYS A 119 -1.92 2.31 -9.65
N GLU A 120 -0.69 2.13 -9.21
CA GLU A 120 -0.05 0.81 -9.11
C GLU A 120 -0.82 -0.12 -8.15
N ALA A 121 -1.26 0.40 -7.00
CA ALA A 121 -2.05 -0.36 -6.04
C ALA A 121 -3.38 -0.81 -6.64
N LEU A 122 -4.11 0.07 -7.32
CA LEU A 122 -5.38 -0.25 -7.98
C LEU A 122 -5.19 -1.29 -9.09
N GLU A 123 -4.10 -1.23 -9.86
CA GLU A 123 -3.75 -2.27 -10.84
C GLU A 123 -3.46 -3.62 -10.17
N CYS A 124 -2.74 -3.62 -9.05
CA CYS A 124 -2.48 -4.84 -8.29
C CYS A 124 -3.77 -5.44 -7.73
N TYR A 125 -4.69 -4.62 -7.21
CA TYR A 125 -6.00 -5.08 -6.76
C TYR A 125 -6.86 -5.61 -7.90
N ASN A 126 -6.83 -4.95 -9.07
CA ASN A 126 -7.49 -5.43 -10.27
C ASN A 126 -6.99 -6.83 -10.65
N ARG A 127 -5.70 -7.08 -10.64
CA ARG A 127 -5.12 -8.40 -10.93
C ARG A 127 -5.47 -9.44 -9.85
N LYS A 128 -5.46 -9.03 -8.58
CA LYS A 128 -5.75 -9.92 -7.44
C LYS A 128 -7.20 -10.35 -7.40
N TYR A 129 -8.12 -9.42 -7.58
CA TYR A 129 -9.56 -9.66 -7.40
C TYR A 129 -10.27 -9.95 -8.72
N GLY A 130 -9.73 -9.49 -9.87
CA GLY A 130 -10.31 -9.69 -11.19
C GLY A 130 -11.73 -9.12 -11.29
N GLU A 131 -12.62 -9.91 -11.87
CA GLU A 131 -14.05 -9.56 -12.01
C GLU A 131 -14.88 -9.82 -10.74
N ASN A 132 -14.26 -10.39 -9.70
CA ASN A 132 -14.94 -10.71 -8.47
C ASN A 132 -15.39 -9.45 -7.73
N LEU A 133 -16.56 -9.53 -7.14
CA LEU A 133 -17.07 -8.54 -6.22
C LEU A 133 -16.45 -8.79 -4.84
N VAL A 134 -15.75 -7.80 -4.31
CA VAL A 134 -15.12 -7.88 -2.99
C VAL A 134 -15.95 -7.12 -1.99
N THR A 135 -16.39 -7.78 -0.92
CA THR A 135 -17.22 -7.16 0.11
C THR A 135 -16.40 -6.77 1.32
N ILE A 136 -16.66 -5.59 1.86
CA ILE A 136 -16.13 -5.10 3.12
C ILE A 136 -17.21 -4.26 3.82
N ASP A 137 -17.57 -4.63 5.04
CA ASP A 137 -18.71 -4.08 5.75
C ASP A 137 -19.97 -4.09 4.87
N ASN A 138 -20.61 -2.94 4.68
CA ASN A 138 -21.80 -2.77 3.85
C ASN A 138 -21.48 -2.34 2.41
N TYR A 139 -20.24 -2.49 1.98
CA TYR A 139 -19.78 -2.07 0.67
C TYR A 139 -19.32 -3.26 -0.16
N ALA A 140 -19.49 -3.14 -1.45
CA ALA A 140 -18.95 -4.08 -2.42
C ALA A 140 -18.12 -3.31 -3.47
N ILE A 141 -16.91 -3.75 -3.69
CA ILE A 141 -15.96 -3.13 -4.60
C ILE A 141 -15.75 -4.06 -5.79
N ARG A 142 -15.83 -3.50 -6.99
CA ARG A 142 -15.44 -4.16 -8.23
C ARG A 142 -14.31 -3.40 -8.88
N PHE A 143 -13.23 -4.07 -9.21
CA PHE A 143 -12.04 -3.45 -9.81
C PHE A 143 -12.03 -3.46 -11.33
N VAL A 144 -12.84 -4.32 -11.97
CA VAL A 144 -12.91 -4.46 -13.42
C VAL A 144 -14.31 -4.06 -13.92
N PRO A 145 -14.45 -3.25 -14.97
CA PRO A 145 -13.43 -2.60 -15.82
C PRO A 145 -12.73 -1.40 -15.19
N SER A 146 -13.27 -0.90 -14.08
CA SER A 146 -12.72 0.18 -13.27
C SER A 146 -13.10 -0.05 -11.80
N CYS A 147 -12.45 0.64 -10.89
CA CYS A 147 -12.80 0.58 -9.49
C CYS A 147 -14.19 1.19 -9.27
N LEU A 148 -15.19 0.33 -9.09
CA LEU A 148 -16.58 0.68 -8.80
C LEU A 148 -16.94 0.21 -7.39
N LEU A 149 -17.62 1.07 -6.65
CA LEU A 149 -18.07 0.77 -5.31
C LEU A 149 -19.58 0.80 -5.23
N TYR A 150 -20.16 -0.21 -4.58
CA TYR A 150 -21.58 -0.38 -4.36
C TYR A 150 -21.89 -0.44 -2.87
N THR A 151 -22.97 0.18 -2.46
CA THR A 151 -23.55 -0.02 -1.11
C THR A 151 -24.48 -1.22 -1.14
N SER A 152 -24.36 -2.11 -0.15
CA SER A 152 -25.38 -3.13 0.05
C SER A 152 -26.66 -2.48 0.56
N PRO A 153 -27.84 -2.86 0.04
CA PRO A 153 -29.09 -2.39 0.61
C PRO A 153 -29.18 -2.80 2.08
N SER A 154 -29.58 -1.87 2.92
CA SER A 154 -29.84 -2.17 4.33
C SER A 154 -30.90 -3.28 4.43
N PRO A 155 -30.79 -4.24 5.39
CA PRO A 155 -31.86 -5.22 5.64
C PRO A 155 -33.21 -4.61 5.92
N ARG A 156 -33.29 -3.28 6.21
CA ARG A 156 -34.53 -2.54 6.44
C ARG A 156 -35.21 -2.05 5.17
N ASP A 157 -34.47 -2.08 4.02
CA ASP A 157 -34.96 -1.60 2.72
C ASP A 157 -35.32 -2.77 1.77
N ALA A 158 -35.27 -3.98 2.31
CA ALA A 158 -35.64 -5.19 1.59
C ALA A 158 -37.11 -5.57 1.87
#